data_e74d407227110603023048dd655d076d
#
_entry.id   e74d407227110603023048dd655d076d
#
_cell.length_a   1.000
_cell.length_b   1.000
_cell.length_c   1.000
_cell.angle_alpha   90.00
_cell.angle_beta   90.00
_cell.angle_gamma   90.00
#
_symmetry.space_group_name_H-M   'P 1'
#
loop_
_entity.id
_entity.type
_entity.pdbx_description
1 polymer ?
#
loop_
_entity_poly.entity_id
_entity_poly.type
_entity_poly.pdbx_seq_one_letter_code
_entity_poly.pdbx_strand_id
1 'polypeptide(L)'
;MKFAAIALSIVLIASIVAAQDPAVVNAKTIKVKFENDRVRVMEATLPPGVKEQVHSHPAYVIYVLEGGKYRNYASDGKVTEGEFKDGDVIYRNPITHAAENIGDKPIHLILVELKTEGSAAK
;
A
#
# COMPACT_ATOMS: atom_id res chain seq x y z
N MET A 1 19.74 -54.58 -5.73
CA MET A 1 18.73 -53.70 -5.18
C MET A 1 18.77 -52.34 -5.87
N LYS A 2 17.73 -51.97 -6.53
CA LYS A 2 17.63 -50.63 -7.17
C LYS A 2 16.90 -49.72 -6.21
N PHE A 3 17.60 -48.69 -5.70
CA PHE A 3 16.96 -47.63 -4.90
C PHE A 3 16.41 -46.57 -5.85
N ALA A 4 15.10 -46.42 -5.86
CA ALA A 4 14.48 -45.31 -6.58
C ALA A 4 14.64 -44.03 -5.73
N ALA A 5 15.43 -43.08 -6.26
CA ALA A 5 15.49 -41.75 -5.65
C ALA A 5 14.18 -41.01 -5.96
N ILE A 6 13.37 -40.80 -4.94
CA ILE A 6 12.20 -39.93 -5.07
C ILE A 6 12.73 -38.48 -5.02
N ALA A 7 12.74 -37.84 -6.16
CA ALA A 7 13.03 -36.41 -6.21
C ALA A 7 11.81 -35.66 -5.65
N LEU A 8 11.93 -35.14 -4.44
CA LEU A 8 10.92 -34.26 -3.84
C LEU A 8 11.04 -32.89 -4.53
N SER A 9 10.20 -32.67 -5.52
CA SER A 9 10.08 -31.34 -6.15
C SER A 9 9.44 -30.39 -5.16
N ILE A 10 10.25 -29.52 -4.55
CA ILE A 10 9.77 -28.41 -3.74
C ILE A 10 9.20 -27.39 -4.72
N VAL A 11 7.89 -27.37 -4.87
CA VAL A 11 7.20 -26.28 -5.56
C VAL A 11 7.25 -25.07 -4.63
N LEU A 12 8.17 -24.15 -4.90
CA LEU A 12 8.21 -22.87 -4.23
C LEU A 12 7.03 -22.05 -4.77
N ILE A 13 5.92 -22.06 -4.04
CA ILE A 13 4.80 -21.18 -4.36
C ILE A 13 5.28 -19.76 -4.03
N ALA A 14 5.67 -19.01 -5.05
CA ALA A 14 5.92 -17.59 -4.91
C ALA A 14 4.64 -16.94 -4.37
N SER A 15 4.71 -16.38 -3.17
CA SER A 15 3.59 -15.65 -2.57
C SER A 15 3.15 -14.57 -3.53
N ILE A 16 1.93 -14.67 -4.02
CA ILE A 16 1.39 -13.73 -5.00
C ILE A 16 1.37 -12.34 -4.37
N VAL A 17 2.04 -11.38 -5.00
CA VAL A 17 2.14 -9.97 -4.58
C VAL A 17 0.76 -9.33 -4.35
N ALA A 18 -0.32 -9.89 -4.92
CA ALA A 18 -1.70 -9.49 -4.70
C ALA A 18 -2.12 -9.48 -3.22
N ALA A 19 -1.48 -10.29 -2.33
CA ALA A 19 -1.78 -10.32 -0.90
C ALA A 19 -1.41 -9.01 -0.17
N GLN A 20 -0.61 -8.12 -0.81
CA GLN A 20 -0.19 -6.83 -0.27
C GLN A 20 -0.80 -5.63 -1.01
N ASP A 21 -1.79 -5.86 -1.85
CA ASP A 21 -2.51 -4.79 -2.53
C ASP A 21 -3.31 -3.96 -1.50
N PRO A 22 -3.07 -2.64 -1.42
CA PRO A 22 -3.74 -1.77 -0.44
C PRO A 22 -5.27 -1.90 -0.48
N ALA A 23 -5.86 -1.91 -1.66
CA ALA A 23 -7.31 -1.96 -1.82
C ALA A 23 -7.92 -3.33 -1.52
N VAL A 24 -7.09 -4.38 -1.49
CA VAL A 24 -7.52 -5.74 -1.11
C VAL A 24 -7.43 -5.93 0.39
N VAL A 25 -6.25 -5.69 0.98
CA VAL A 25 -6.02 -5.94 2.41
C VAL A 25 -6.66 -4.88 3.31
N ASN A 26 -6.93 -3.68 2.78
CA ASN A 26 -7.61 -2.58 3.47
C ASN A 26 -8.92 -2.19 2.76
N ALA A 27 -9.69 -3.17 2.32
CA ALA A 27 -10.89 -2.93 1.51
C ALA A 27 -11.96 -2.04 2.18
N LYS A 28 -11.93 -1.94 3.51
CA LYS A 28 -12.87 -1.06 4.25
C LYS A 28 -12.49 0.41 4.19
N THR A 29 -11.20 0.71 4.03
CA THR A 29 -10.67 2.08 4.12
C THR A 29 -10.08 2.58 2.81
N ILE A 30 -9.73 1.70 1.88
CA ILE A 30 -9.11 2.06 0.59
C ILE A 30 -9.95 1.52 -0.56
N LYS A 31 -10.36 2.41 -1.47
CA LYS A 31 -11.19 2.08 -2.63
C LYS A 31 -10.49 2.51 -3.92
N VAL A 32 -10.46 1.62 -4.92
CA VAL A 32 -10.03 1.99 -6.27
C VAL A 32 -11.13 2.81 -6.92
N LYS A 33 -10.79 4.00 -7.39
CA LYS A 33 -11.70 4.94 -8.05
C LYS A 33 -11.51 4.96 -9.54
N PHE A 34 -10.30 4.74 -10.00
CA PHE A 34 -9.94 4.73 -11.42
C PHE A 34 -8.63 3.96 -11.62
N GLU A 35 -8.51 3.26 -12.72
CA GLU A 35 -7.28 2.57 -13.09
C GLU A 35 -7.16 2.47 -14.61
N ASN A 36 -5.95 2.70 -15.11
CA ASN A 36 -5.56 2.45 -16.50
C ASN A 36 -4.11 1.94 -16.55
N ASP A 37 -3.49 1.91 -17.73
CA ASP A 37 -2.13 1.41 -17.91
C ASP A 37 -1.06 2.29 -17.23
N ARG A 38 -1.39 3.50 -16.85
CA ARG A 38 -0.44 4.50 -16.34
C ARG A 38 -0.57 4.76 -14.86
N VAL A 39 -1.79 4.76 -14.34
CA VAL A 39 -2.07 5.12 -12.95
C VAL A 39 -3.15 4.24 -12.35
N ARG A 40 -3.11 4.14 -11.02
CA ARG A 40 -4.22 3.64 -10.21
C ARG A 40 -4.56 4.68 -9.16
N VAL A 41 -5.77 5.23 -9.23
CA VAL A 41 -6.26 6.24 -8.30
C VAL A 41 -7.12 5.56 -7.25
N MET A 42 -6.76 5.78 -5.99
CA MET A 42 -7.49 5.24 -4.85
C MET A 42 -7.92 6.36 -3.91
N GLU A 43 -9.02 6.14 -3.23
CA GLU A 43 -9.46 6.99 -2.13
C GLU A 43 -9.27 6.23 -0.83
N ALA A 44 -8.58 6.85 0.12
CA ALA A 44 -8.32 6.30 1.43
C ALA A 44 -8.96 7.17 2.50
N THR A 45 -9.75 6.55 3.37
CA THR A 45 -10.33 7.20 4.55
C THR A 45 -9.96 6.37 5.77
N LEU A 46 -9.12 6.92 6.63
CA LEU A 46 -8.61 6.24 7.81
C LEU A 46 -9.20 6.88 9.07
N PRO A 47 -10.16 6.21 9.72
CA PRO A 47 -10.76 6.75 10.95
C PRO A 47 -9.76 6.90 12.08
N PRO A 48 -10.03 7.77 13.08
CA PRO A 48 -9.18 7.90 14.27
C PRO A 48 -8.94 6.56 14.96
N GLY A 49 -7.69 6.29 15.33
CA GLY A 49 -7.28 5.08 16.03
C GLY A 49 -7.18 3.82 15.18
N VAL A 50 -7.51 3.89 13.89
CA VAL A 50 -7.42 2.73 12.99
C VAL A 50 -6.02 2.62 12.42
N LYS A 51 -5.48 1.40 12.48
CA LYS A 51 -4.22 1.00 11.84
C LYS A 51 -4.52 0.11 10.65
N GLU A 52 -3.92 0.42 9.52
CA GLU A 52 -4.02 -0.39 8.31
C GLU A 52 -3.32 -1.73 8.44
N GLN A 53 -3.72 -2.70 7.61
CA GLN A 53 -2.93 -3.89 7.35
C GLN A 53 -1.73 -3.54 6.47
N VAL A 54 -0.63 -4.26 6.66
CA VAL A 54 0.59 -4.07 5.86
C VAL A 54 0.28 -4.27 4.38
N HIS A 55 0.72 -3.33 3.56
CA HIS A 55 0.52 -3.32 2.13
C HIS A 55 1.66 -2.62 1.40
N SER A 56 1.71 -2.76 0.08
CA SER A 56 2.77 -2.20 -0.76
C SER A 56 2.20 -1.23 -1.78
N HIS A 57 2.92 -0.14 -1.99
CA HIS A 57 2.69 0.81 -3.07
C HIS A 57 3.91 0.86 -4.00
N PRO A 58 3.72 0.99 -5.32
CA PRO A 58 4.76 1.56 -6.18
C PRO A 58 4.96 3.04 -5.82
N ALA A 59 5.78 3.77 -6.57
CA ALA A 59 5.84 5.22 -6.42
C ALA A 59 4.44 5.82 -6.56
N TYR A 60 4.09 6.79 -5.72
CA TYR A 60 2.75 7.35 -5.71
C TYR A 60 2.73 8.80 -5.23
N VAL A 61 1.67 9.49 -5.60
CA VAL A 61 1.37 10.85 -5.16
C VAL A 61 0.18 10.80 -4.21
N ILE A 62 0.26 11.53 -3.13
CA ILE A 62 -0.83 11.72 -2.15
C ILE A 62 -1.36 13.13 -2.32
N TYR A 63 -2.66 13.28 -2.48
CA TYR A 63 -3.37 14.54 -2.29
C TYR A 63 -4.20 14.46 -1.03
N VAL A 64 -3.97 15.38 -0.09
CA VAL A 64 -4.63 15.39 1.21
C VAL A 64 -5.91 16.20 1.14
N LEU A 65 -7.06 15.53 1.26
CA LEU A 65 -8.38 16.18 1.38
C LEU A 65 -8.62 16.64 2.82
N GLU A 66 -8.42 15.73 3.76
CA GLU A 66 -8.50 16.01 5.20
C GLU A 66 -7.24 15.43 5.87
N GLY A 67 -6.49 16.29 6.51
CA GLY A 67 -5.23 15.94 7.17
C GLY A 67 -5.41 15.40 8.57
N GLY A 68 -4.29 15.08 9.19
CA GLY A 68 -4.21 14.59 10.55
C GLY A 68 -2.86 13.98 10.87
N LYS A 69 -2.68 13.61 12.12
CA LYS A 69 -1.46 12.97 12.60
C LYS A 69 -1.50 11.49 12.31
N TYR A 70 -0.39 10.98 11.78
CA TYR A 70 -0.25 9.56 11.46
C TYR A 70 1.05 8.99 11.99
N ARG A 71 1.05 7.68 12.19
CA ARG A 71 2.25 6.88 12.45
C ARG A 71 2.44 5.89 11.32
N ASN A 72 3.66 5.80 10.82
CA ASN A 72 4.01 4.90 9.73
C ASN A 72 4.90 3.78 10.26
N TYR A 73 4.51 2.55 9.94
CA TYR A 73 5.24 1.34 10.28
C TYR A 73 5.80 0.74 8.98
N ALA A 74 7.10 0.93 8.74
CA ALA A 74 7.77 0.37 7.58
C ALA A 74 8.13 -1.10 7.77
N SER A 75 8.25 -1.83 6.67
CA SER A 75 8.55 -3.27 6.69
C SER A 75 9.94 -3.60 7.27
N ASP A 76 10.87 -2.65 7.29
CA ASP A 76 12.18 -2.77 7.93
C ASP A 76 12.16 -2.59 9.44
N GLY A 77 10.97 -2.37 10.03
CA GLY A 77 10.78 -2.13 11.45
C GLY A 77 10.86 -0.67 11.87
N LYS A 78 11.18 0.24 10.95
CA LYS A 78 11.24 1.67 11.24
C LYS A 78 9.86 2.24 11.49
N VAL A 79 9.70 2.98 12.58
CA VAL A 79 8.45 3.66 12.95
C VAL A 79 8.70 5.17 12.91
N THR A 80 7.89 5.89 12.16
CA THR A 80 7.97 7.35 12.03
C THR A 80 6.60 7.96 12.25
N GLU A 81 6.56 9.22 12.68
CA GLU A 81 5.32 9.98 12.81
C GLU A 81 5.37 11.21 11.93
N GLY A 82 4.21 11.65 11.47
CA GLY A 82 4.06 12.84 10.67
C GLY A 82 2.67 13.42 10.78
N GLU A 83 2.45 14.50 10.06
CA GLU A 83 1.16 15.17 9.97
C GLU A 83 0.88 15.53 8.52
N PHE A 84 -0.28 15.12 8.04
CA PHE A 84 -0.83 15.60 6.79
C PHE A 84 -1.62 16.88 7.03
N LYS A 85 -1.42 17.86 6.18
CA LYS A 85 -2.20 19.09 6.17
C LYS A 85 -3.13 19.12 4.97
N ASP A 86 -4.33 19.65 5.16
CA ASP A 86 -5.30 19.81 4.09
C ASP A 86 -4.67 20.50 2.87
N GLY A 87 -4.82 19.92 1.69
CA GLY A 87 -4.28 20.45 0.44
C GLY A 87 -2.83 20.06 0.14
N ASP A 88 -2.16 19.35 1.02
CA ASP A 88 -0.81 18.85 0.74
C ASP A 88 -0.78 17.94 -0.48
N VAL A 89 0.28 18.08 -1.29
CA VAL A 89 0.61 17.17 -2.38
C VAL A 89 1.99 16.58 -2.10
N ILE A 90 2.08 15.26 -1.97
CA ILE A 90 3.28 14.59 -1.49
C ILE A 90 3.62 13.45 -2.44
N TYR A 91 4.86 13.40 -2.90
CA TYR A 91 5.40 12.26 -3.63
C TYR A 91 6.03 11.27 -2.63
N ARG A 92 5.77 9.99 -2.85
CA ARG A 92 6.38 8.89 -2.08
C ARG A 92 7.06 7.89 -2.99
N ASN A 93 8.26 7.46 -2.59
CA ASN A 93 8.93 6.31 -3.21
C ASN A 93 8.15 5.02 -2.93
N PRO A 94 8.40 3.94 -3.70
CA PRO A 94 7.81 2.64 -3.40
C PRO A 94 8.03 2.25 -1.94
N ILE A 95 7.01 1.73 -1.30
CA ILE A 95 7.05 1.39 0.13
C ILE A 95 6.16 0.18 0.44
N THR A 96 6.59 -0.63 1.39
CA THR A 96 5.76 -1.61 2.08
C THR A 96 5.61 -1.15 3.52
N HIS A 97 4.38 -0.91 3.94
CA HIS A 97 4.10 -0.29 5.23
C HIS A 97 2.67 -0.53 5.72
N ALA A 98 2.41 -0.05 6.93
CA ALA A 98 1.07 0.20 7.45
C ALA A 98 1.04 1.60 8.06
N ALA A 99 -0.04 2.34 7.84
CA ALA A 99 -0.26 3.63 8.49
C ALA A 99 -1.32 3.50 9.59
N GLU A 100 -1.19 4.33 10.60
CA GLU A 100 -2.14 4.43 11.70
C GLU A 100 -2.54 5.89 11.88
N ASN A 101 -3.84 6.16 11.99
CA ASN A 101 -4.33 7.48 12.37
C ASN A 101 -4.21 7.62 13.90
N ILE A 102 -3.27 8.43 14.35
CA ILE A 102 -3.03 8.70 15.78
C ILE A 102 -3.65 10.02 16.24
N GLY A 103 -4.44 10.67 15.38
CA GLY A 103 -5.18 11.88 15.70
C GLY A 103 -6.62 11.60 16.12
N ASP A 104 -7.42 12.64 16.13
CA ASP A 104 -8.82 12.63 16.59
C ASP A 104 -9.84 12.87 15.46
N LYS A 105 -9.36 13.00 14.23
CA LYS A 105 -10.19 13.22 13.02
C LYS A 105 -9.88 12.18 11.96
N PRO A 106 -10.82 11.85 11.07
CA PRO A 106 -10.52 11.01 9.91
C PRO A 106 -9.44 11.66 9.04
N ILE A 107 -8.53 10.85 8.53
CA ILE A 107 -7.61 11.25 7.45
C ILE A 107 -8.23 10.80 6.14
N HIS A 108 -8.34 11.72 5.17
CA HIS A 108 -8.96 11.47 3.88
C HIS A 108 -8.00 11.88 2.77
N LEU A 109 -7.59 10.91 1.96
CA LEU A 109 -6.55 11.06 0.94
C LEU A 109 -7.02 10.57 -0.41
N ILE A 110 -6.50 11.19 -1.46
CA ILE A 110 -6.45 10.59 -2.80
C ILE A 110 -5.02 10.11 -3.03
N LEU A 111 -4.87 8.87 -3.42
CA LEU A 111 -3.60 8.23 -3.73
C LEU A 111 -3.54 7.96 -5.23
N VAL A 112 -2.50 8.44 -5.89
CA VAL A 112 -2.25 8.17 -7.31
C VAL A 112 -1.00 7.32 -7.43
N GLU A 113 -1.17 6.02 -7.58
CA GLU A 113 -0.07 5.10 -7.84
C GLU A 113 0.38 5.22 -9.29
N LEU A 114 1.68 5.33 -9.48
CA LEU A 114 2.30 5.47 -10.80
C LEU A 114 2.76 4.10 -11.27
N LYS A 115 2.21 3.63 -12.38
CA LYS A 115 2.65 2.39 -13.01
C LYS A 115 3.93 2.65 -13.79
N THR A 116 4.88 1.73 -13.70
CA THR A 116 6.13 1.85 -14.45
C THR A 116 5.91 1.69 -15.95
N GLU A 117 6.70 2.35 -16.78
CA GLU A 117 6.63 2.22 -18.24
C GLU A 117 6.75 0.77 -18.71
N GLY A 118 7.60 -0.04 -18.04
CA GLY A 118 7.77 -1.46 -18.35
C GLY A 118 6.50 -2.29 -18.14
N SER A 119 5.62 -1.93 -17.20
CA SER A 119 4.34 -2.59 -16.98
C SER A 119 3.25 -2.04 -17.90
N ALA A 120 3.40 -0.82 -18.42
CA ALA A 120 2.45 -0.19 -19.34
C ALA A 120 2.68 -0.55 -20.81
N ALA A 121 3.92 -0.86 -21.19
CA ALA A 121 4.33 -1.10 -22.56
C ALA A 121 4.06 -2.52 -23.09
N LYS A 122 3.37 -3.37 -22.32
CA LYS A 122 3.21 -4.78 -22.69
C LYS A 122 1.77 -5.24 -22.70
#